data_3fb25e4eaecf0f38ec422fb9551e5ad1
#
_entry.id   3fb25e4eaecf0f38ec422fb9551e5ad1
#
_cell.length_a   1.000
_cell.length_b   1.000
_cell.length_c   1.000
_cell.angle_alpha   90.00
_cell.angle_beta   90.00
_cell.angle_gamma   90.00
#
_symmetry.space_group_name_H-M   'P 1'
#
loop_
_entity.id
_entity.type
_entity.pdbx_description
1 polymer ?
#
loop_
_entity_poly.entity_id
_entity_poly.type
_entity_poly.pdbx_seq_one_letter_code
_entity_poly.pdbx_strand_id
1 'polypeptide(L)'
;MASIKQRKSSFSVIYWYLDSTGERKQKWDTLETRKEAKQRKAFIEYYQEKFGYVIVPLEEQFAHQIEDSKKDLEVADKDITLREFLKIFVNLYGTSKWSPSTFSSKVGSIENYINPFIGDWKLNDITTKSLSKYYNDLLSVPEVPRANRKATGRCVQPANIKKIHDIIRCALNQAIRWEYIDTNKRNPASLATLPKVPKVRRKVWSVQTFREAVKAAEDDLLSICMHLAFSCSMRIGEITGLTWEDVIIDEESIATNNAKVIINKELSRVNAEAMQKLKEKDIIKIFPTQKPHCTTRLVLKTPKTETSNRTVWLPKTVAELLVQYKKDQQELKEFLGSAYNDYNLVIALDNGNPVESRIVRDRFQKLCEENDYEIVVFHSLRHLSTGYKLKMTNGDVKSVQGDTGHAEAEMVTDVYSEIIDEDRRFNAQKMDKEFYSTLNDVTDNQKQDTGLTDSDMALLELLKSLSPEMKEQLLKQTKVYPLSRTL
;
A
#
# COMPACT_ATOMS: atom_id res chain seq x y z
N MET A 1 20.33 -11.33 -41.38
CA MET A 1 19.12 -12.16 -41.46
C MET A 1 19.51 -13.63 -41.47
N ALA A 2 18.74 -14.46 -40.80
CA ALA A 2 18.95 -15.90 -40.83
C ALA A 2 18.30 -16.53 -42.08
N SER A 3 18.91 -17.55 -42.64
CA SER A 3 18.40 -18.27 -43.81
C SER A 3 18.23 -19.75 -43.53
N ILE A 4 17.25 -20.39 -44.18
CA ILE A 4 17.03 -21.84 -44.06
C ILE A 4 17.50 -22.48 -45.39
N LYS A 5 18.37 -23.50 -45.28
CA LYS A 5 18.81 -24.32 -46.41
C LYS A 5 18.37 -25.78 -46.19
N GLN A 6 17.63 -26.33 -47.14
CA GLN A 6 17.21 -27.74 -47.10
C GLN A 6 18.33 -28.64 -47.57
N ARG A 7 18.59 -29.72 -46.85
CA ARG A 7 19.48 -30.83 -47.22
C ARG A 7 18.65 -32.11 -47.44
N LYS A 8 19.24 -33.19 -47.89
CA LYS A 8 18.49 -34.41 -48.26
C LYS A 8 17.55 -34.92 -47.19
N SER A 9 17.91 -34.86 -45.91
CA SER A 9 17.09 -35.37 -44.79
C SER A 9 17.00 -34.36 -43.61
N SER A 10 17.49 -33.11 -43.75
CA SER A 10 17.54 -32.16 -42.67
C SER A 10 17.45 -30.73 -43.20
N PHE A 11 17.25 -29.79 -42.27
CA PHE A 11 17.16 -28.36 -42.54
C PHE A 11 18.22 -27.63 -41.73
N SER A 12 19.04 -26.77 -42.36
CA SER A 12 20.07 -25.97 -41.70
C SER A 12 19.63 -24.50 -41.64
N VAL A 13 19.64 -23.92 -40.43
CA VAL A 13 19.44 -22.48 -40.22
C VAL A 13 20.84 -21.83 -40.16
N ILE A 14 21.09 -20.90 -41.05
CA ILE A 14 22.38 -20.24 -41.20
C ILE A 14 22.24 -18.80 -40.72
N TYR A 15 23.11 -18.38 -39.82
CA TYR A 15 23.08 -17.02 -39.26
C TYR A 15 24.48 -16.56 -38.84
N TRP A 16 24.62 -15.25 -38.66
CA TRP A 16 25.83 -14.60 -38.18
C TRP A 16 25.67 -14.23 -36.71
N TYR A 17 26.72 -14.44 -35.93
CA TYR A 17 26.83 -14.08 -34.54
C TYR A 17 28.16 -13.38 -34.24
N LEU A 18 28.24 -12.66 -33.12
CA LEU A 18 29.51 -12.17 -32.58
C LEU A 18 29.97 -13.14 -31.49
N ASP A 19 31.24 -13.54 -31.58
CA ASP A 19 31.84 -14.35 -30.52
C ASP A 19 32.24 -13.49 -29.30
N SER A 20 32.80 -14.12 -28.27
CA SER A 20 33.25 -13.46 -27.03
C SER A 20 34.32 -12.39 -27.25
N THR A 21 34.99 -12.39 -28.40
CA THR A 21 36.02 -11.41 -28.79
C THR A 21 35.44 -10.25 -29.62
N GLY A 22 34.17 -10.33 -30.00
CA GLY A 22 33.50 -9.38 -30.87
C GLY A 22 33.69 -9.66 -32.37
N GLU A 23 34.30 -10.77 -32.75
CA GLU A 23 34.43 -11.15 -34.16
C GLU A 23 33.15 -11.75 -34.72
N ARG A 24 32.83 -11.41 -35.97
CA ARG A 24 31.64 -11.89 -36.67
C ARG A 24 31.87 -13.25 -37.29
N LYS A 25 31.18 -14.28 -36.75
CA LYS A 25 31.27 -15.68 -37.23
C LYS A 25 29.93 -16.20 -37.73
N GLN A 26 29.98 -17.19 -38.64
CA GLN A 26 28.78 -17.82 -39.20
C GLN A 26 28.55 -19.18 -38.54
N LYS A 27 27.32 -19.48 -38.13
CA LYS A 27 26.90 -20.76 -37.57
C LYS A 27 25.82 -21.42 -38.41
N TRP A 28 25.81 -22.74 -38.38
CA TRP A 28 24.85 -23.60 -39.07
C TRP A 28 24.21 -24.54 -38.05
N ASP A 29 22.95 -24.29 -37.70
CA ASP A 29 22.15 -25.16 -36.82
C ASP A 29 21.40 -26.15 -37.70
N THR A 30 21.69 -27.46 -37.58
CA THR A 30 21.01 -28.50 -38.36
C THR A 30 19.91 -29.15 -37.58
N LEU A 31 18.70 -29.17 -38.14
CA LEU A 31 17.45 -29.59 -37.51
C LEU A 31 16.76 -30.64 -38.39
N GLU A 32 15.99 -31.52 -37.78
CA GLU A 32 15.37 -32.63 -38.46
C GLU A 32 14.15 -32.22 -39.26
N THR A 33 13.36 -31.30 -38.75
CA THR A 33 12.08 -30.87 -39.35
C THR A 33 12.10 -29.44 -39.87
N ARG A 34 11.33 -29.18 -40.91
CA ARG A 34 11.12 -27.82 -41.45
C ARG A 34 10.42 -26.90 -40.45
N LYS A 35 9.60 -27.44 -39.54
CA LYS A 35 8.89 -26.70 -38.52
C LYS A 35 9.90 -26.15 -37.49
N GLU A 36 10.79 -26.98 -37.00
CA GLU A 36 11.85 -26.59 -36.07
C GLU A 36 12.80 -25.56 -36.70
N ALA A 37 13.17 -25.74 -37.97
CA ALA A 37 14.01 -24.77 -38.67
C ALA A 37 13.33 -23.39 -38.81
N LYS A 38 12.02 -23.34 -39.03
CA LYS A 38 11.27 -22.08 -39.03
C LYS A 38 11.20 -21.43 -37.65
N GLN A 39 10.98 -22.21 -36.61
CA GLN A 39 10.97 -21.73 -35.22
C GLN A 39 12.35 -21.19 -34.83
N ARG A 40 13.43 -21.93 -35.17
CA ARG A 40 14.80 -21.52 -34.90
C ARG A 40 15.17 -20.23 -35.66
N LYS A 41 14.78 -20.13 -36.92
CA LYS A 41 14.97 -18.91 -37.70
C LYS A 41 14.25 -17.71 -37.07
N ALA A 42 12.98 -17.85 -36.73
CA ALA A 42 12.21 -16.78 -36.12
C ALA A 42 12.82 -16.31 -34.79
N PHE A 43 13.34 -17.24 -33.99
CA PHE A 43 14.01 -16.94 -32.74
C PHE A 43 15.32 -16.13 -32.95
N ILE A 44 16.13 -16.51 -33.93
CA ILE A 44 17.38 -15.81 -34.29
C ILE A 44 17.06 -14.40 -34.81
N GLU A 45 16.04 -14.26 -35.68
CA GLU A 45 15.64 -12.99 -36.24
C GLU A 45 15.10 -12.05 -35.16
N TYR A 46 14.30 -12.54 -34.22
CA TYR A 46 13.85 -11.77 -33.05
C TYR A 46 15.02 -11.22 -32.22
N TYR A 47 16.06 -12.05 -31.98
CA TYR A 47 17.24 -11.58 -31.25
C TYR A 47 18.06 -10.57 -32.04
N GLN A 48 18.19 -10.75 -33.36
CA GLN A 48 18.87 -9.80 -34.23
C GLN A 48 18.14 -8.47 -34.35
N GLU A 49 16.79 -8.49 -34.36
CA GLU A 49 15.96 -7.29 -34.38
C GLU A 49 16.02 -6.54 -33.06
N LYS A 50 15.94 -7.26 -31.95
CA LYS A 50 15.90 -6.67 -30.61
C LYS A 50 17.25 -6.13 -30.12
N PHE A 51 18.35 -6.78 -30.49
CA PHE A 51 19.71 -6.49 -29.98
C PHE A 51 20.70 -6.08 -31.07
N GLY A 52 20.29 -6.06 -32.35
CA GLY A 52 21.12 -5.72 -33.49
C GLY A 52 22.05 -6.88 -33.95
N TYR A 53 22.38 -7.82 -33.07
CA TYR A 53 23.24 -8.97 -33.36
C TYR A 53 23.09 -10.09 -32.31
N VAL A 54 23.54 -11.27 -32.62
CA VAL A 54 23.64 -12.38 -31.67
C VAL A 54 25.11 -12.44 -31.19
N ILE A 55 25.39 -12.22 -29.93
CA ILE A 55 26.72 -12.10 -29.36
C ILE A 55 27.44 -13.48 -29.26
N VAL A 56 26.67 -14.52 -28.86
CA VAL A 56 27.19 -15.90 -28.68
C VAL A 56 26.16 -16.84 -29.29
N PRO A 57 26.57 -18.01 -29.87
CA PRO A 57 25.60 -19.02 -30.28
C PRO A 57 24.60 -19.29 -29.16
N LEU A 58 23.32 -19.33 -29.48
CA LEU A 58 22.24 -19.42 -28.47
C LEU A 58 22.40 -20.63 -27.54
N GLU A 59 22.96 -21.72 -28.03
CA GLU A 59 23.25 -22.92 -27.24
C GLU A 59 24.33 -22.69 -26.19
N GLU A 60 25.37 -21.91 -26.52
CA GLU A 60 26.41 -21.53 -25.56
C GLU A 60 25.90 -20.55 -24.54
N GLN A 61 25.00 -19.63 -24.92
CA GLN A 61 24.32 -18.75 -23.94
C GLN A 61 23.48 -19.53 -22.94
N PHE A 62 22.74 -20.55 -23.39
CA PHE A 62 22.03 -21.45 -22.50
C PHE A 62 22.96 -22.38 -21.71
N ALA A 63 24.04 -22.85 -22.31
CA ALA A 63 25.04 -23.65 -21.60
C ALA A 63 25.71 -22.85 -20.47
N HIS A 64 26.12 -21.61 -20.72
CA HIS A 64 26.65 -20.74 -19.67
C HIS A 64 25.61 -20.42 -18.57
N GLN A 65 24.36 -20.18 -18.94
CA GLN A 65 23.29 -20.01 -17.94
C GLN A 65 23.02 -21.29 -17.14
N ILE A 66 23.15 -22.45 -17.77
CA ILE A 66 23.02 -23.76 -17.12
C ILE A 66 24.27 -24.07 -16.29
N GLU A 67 25.47 -23.72 -16.73
CA GLU A 67 26.71 -23.89 -15.97
C GLU A 67 26.79 -22.92 -14.78
N ASP A 68 26.40 -21.67 -14.96
CA ASP A 68 26.27 -20.74 -13.85
C ASP A 68 25.19 -21.22 -12.86
N SER A 69 24.05 -21.72 -13.34
CA SER A 69 23.04 -22.36 -12.52
C SER A 69 23.48 -23.66 -11.87
N LYS A 70 24.38 -24.45 -12.53
CA LYS A 70 24.97 -25.66 -11.94
C LYS A 70 26.05 -25.35 -10.90
N LYS A 71 26.85 -24.29 -11.09
CA LYS A 71 27.78 -23.80 -10.06
C LYS A 71 27.02 -23.29 -8.82
N ASP A 72 25.84 -22.68 -9.01
CA ASP A 72 24.99 -22.31 -7.92
C ASP A 72 24.24 -23.51 -7.27
N LEU A 73 24.22 -24.67 -7.95
CA LEU A 73 23.62 -25.93 -7.47
C LEU A 73 24.66 -26.93 -6.89
N GLU A 74 25.96 -26.63 -6.96
CA GLU A 74 26.96 -27.41 -6.21
C GLU A 74 26.72 -27.24 -4.72
N VAL A 75 26.64 -28.38 -4.05
CA VAL A 75 26.38 -28.61 -2.60
C VAL A 75 26.60 -27.36 -1.77
N ALA A 76 25.49 -26.87 -1.16
CA ALA A 76 25.49 -25.68 -0.32
C ALA A 76 26.74 -25.68 0.58
N ASP A 77 27.69 -24.80 0.28
CA ASP A 77 28.88 -24.68 1.12
C ASP A 77 28.43 -24.21 2.50
N LYS A 78 28.51 -25.14 3.45
CA LYS A 78 28.06 -24.88 4.83
C LYS A 78 28.91 -23.81 5.53
N ASP A 79 29.99 -23.38 4.90
CA ASP A 79 30.93 -22.37 5.42
C ASP A 79 30.73 -20.99 4.78
N ILE A 80 29.67 -20.81 3.98
CA ILE A 80 29.32 -19.56 3.30
C ILE A 80 29.07 -18.42 4.28
N THR A 81 29.53 -17.21 3.92
CA THR A 81 29.24 -15.99 4.67
C THR A 81 27.83 -15.47 4.38
N LEU A 82 27.31 -14.66 5.31
CA LEU A 82 26.01 -13.98 5.11
C LEU A 82 26.00 -13.10 3.85
N ARG A 83 27.11 -12.42 3.54
CA ARG A 83 27.29 -11.58 2.34
C ARG A 83 27.14 -12.40 1.06
N GLU A 84 27.81 -13.52 0.97
CA GLU A 84 27.76 -14.42 -0.19
C GLU A 84 26.36 -15.00 -0.35
N PHE A 85 25.78 -15.48 0.75
CA PHE A 85 24.41 -15.98 0.73
C PHE A 85 23.40 -14.91 0.32
N LEU A 86 23.52 -13.66 0.81
CA LEU A 86 22.61 -12.58 0.45
C LEU A 86 22.68 -12.23 -1.05
N LYS A 87 23.82 -12.39 -1.71
CA LYS A 87 23.90 -12.26 -3.19
C LYS A 87 23.06 -13.32 -3.89
N ILE A 88 23.17 -14.59 -3.45
CA ILE A 88 22.36 -15.69 -3.98
C ILE A 88 20.88 -15.45 -3.70
N PHE A 89 20.53 -15.06 -2.46
CA PHE A 89 19.18 -14.77 -2.04
C PHE A 89 18.53 -13.63 -2.85
N VAL A 90 19.25 -12.54 -3.11
CA VAL A 90 18.77 -11.43 -3.94
C VAL A 90 18.55 -11.88 -5.37
N ASN A 91 19.48 -12.64 -5.93
CA ASN A 91 19.43 -13.09 -7.35
C ASN A 91 18.31 -14.12 -7.59
N LEU A 92 18.11 -15.09 -6.71
CA LEU A 92 17.12 -16.15 -6.91
C LEU A 92 15.74 -15.78 -6.33
N TYR A 93 15.71 -15.37 -5.06
CA TYR A 93 14.45 -15.04 -4.38
C TYR A 93 14.00 -13.61 -4.67
N GLY A 94 14.91 -12.65 -4.61
CA GLY A 94 14.62 -11.25 -4.80
C GLY A 94 14.05 -10.93 -6.17
N THR A 95 14.68 -11.42 -7.23
CA THR A 95 14.22 -11.22 -8.62
C THR A 95 12.87 -11.87 -8.88
N SER A 96 12.60 -13.01 -8.27
CA SER A 96 11.35 -13.74 -8.43
C SER A 96 10.16 -13.11 -7.67
N LYS A 97 10.39 -12.64 -6.43
CA LYS A 97 9.32 -12.27 -5.47
C LYS A 97 9.14 -10.78 -5.26
N TRP A 98 10.16 -9.96 -5.49
CA TRP A 98 10.08 -8.55 -5.15
C TRP A 98 9.64 -7.69 -6.33
N SER A 99 8.86 -6.64 -6.03
CA SER A 99 8.63 -5.55 -6.98
C SER A 99 9.86 -4.66 -7.11
N PRO A 100 10.03 -3.87 -8.19
CA PRO A 100 11.21 -3.03 -8.40
C PRO A 100 11.54 -2.08 -7.23
N SER A 101 10.52 -1.47 -6.63
CA SER A 101 10.71 -0.59 -5.47
C SER A 101 11.14 -1.36 -4.21
N THR A 102 10.58 -2.55 -4.00
CA THR A 102 10.96 -3.44 -2.89
C THR A 102 12.37 -3.95 -3.08
N PHE A 103 12.74 -4.37 -4.30
CA PHE A 103 14.08 -4.82 -4.66
C PHE A 103 15.12 -3.75 -4.33
N SER A 104 14.95 -2.54 -4.88
CA SER A 104 15.88 -1.43 -4.63
C SER A 104 16.01 -1.09 -3.14
N SER A 105 14.89 -1.05 -2.41
CA SER A 105 14.90 -0.74 -0.98
C SER A 105 15.61 -1.82 -0.14
N LYS A 106 15.37 -3.10 -0.44
CA LYS A 106 15.98 -4.21 0.30
C LYS A 106 17.45 -4.36 -0.03
N VAL A 107 17.84 -4.25 -1.31
CA VAL A 107 19.25 -4.23 -1.72
C VAL A 107 19.99 -3.07 -1.05
N GLY A 108 19.42 -1.86 -1.06
CA GLY A 108 20.01 -0.72 -0.36
C GLY A 108 20.17 -0.95 1.15
N SER A 109 19.21 -1.65 1.80
CA SER A 109 19.36 -2.01 3.21
C SER A 109 20.44 -3.07 3.44
N ILE A 110 20.59 -4.03 2.53
CA ILE A 110 21.64 -5.06 2.59
C ILE A 110 23.00 -4.40 2.47
N GLU A 111 23.20 -3.55 1.47
CA GLU A 111 24.50 -2.91 1.20
C GLU A 111 24.89 -1.87 2.25
N ASN A 112 23.93 -1.12 2.79
CA ASN A 112 24.24 -0.03 3.71
C ASN A 112 24.26 -0.46 5.18
N TYR A 113 23.53 -1.50 5.56
CA TYR A 113 23.36 -1.84 6.98
C TYR A 113 23.69 -3.30 7.32
N ILE A 114 23.53 -4.26 6.41
CA ILE A 114 23.78 -5.66 6.73
C ILE A 114 25.23 -6.04 6.39
N ASN A 115 25.62 -5.88 5.12
CA ASN A 115 26.95 -6.26 4.64
C ASN A 115 28.11 -5.59 5.38
N PRO A 116 28.06 -4.27 5.72
CA PRO A 116 29.18 -3.63 6.41
C PRO A 116 29.40 -4.10 7.84
N PHE A 117 28.37 -4.61 8.51
CA PHE A 117 28.43 -4.93 9.95
C PHE A 117 28.49 -6.43 10.25
N ILE A 118 27.73 -7.22 9.49
CA ILE A 118 27.56 -8.64 9.76
C ILE A 118 27.71 -9.50 8.50
N GLY A 119 28.06 -8.90 7.36
CA GLY A 119 28.19 -9.61 6.07
C GLY A 119 29.20 -10.74 6.09
N ASP A 120 30.27 -10.61 6.88
CA ASP A 120 31.36 -11.58 6.94
C ASP A 120 31.13 -12.68 8.00
N TRP A 121 29.97 -12.65 8.71
CA TRP A 121 29.60 -13.74 9.60
C TRP A 121 29.25 -14.99 8.80
N LYS A 122 29.74 -16.14 9.26
CA LYS A 122 29.33 -17.44 8.69
C LYS A 122 27.89 -17.71 9.04
N LEU A 123 27.09 -18.22 8.10
CA LEU A 123 25.66 -18.47 8.30
C LEU A 123 25.38 -19.35 9.53
N ASN A 124 26.20 -20.40 9.72
CA ASN A 124 26.00 -21.35 10.80
C ASN A 124 26.39 -20.82 12.19
N ASP A 125 27.15 -19.72 12.26
CA ASP A 125 27.59 -19.08 13.50
C ASP A 125 26.67 -17.95 13.94
N ILE A 126 25.68 -17.60 13.13
CA ILE A 126 24.70 -16.57 13.48
C ILE A 126 23.78 -17.09 14.60
N THR A 127 23.80 -16.38 15.73
CA THR A 127 22.98 -16.70 16.89
C THR A 127 21.94 -15.64 17.18
N THR A 128 20.90 -16.00 17.92
CA THR A 128 19.87 -15.04 18.40
C THR A 128 20.51 -13.91 19.23
N LYS A 129 21.51 -14.22 20.06
CA LYS A 129 22.23 -13.25 20.89
C LYS A 129 23.03 -12.26 20.04
N SER A 130 23.76 -12.75 19.03
CA SER A 130 24.57 -11.91 18.14
C SER A 130 23.69 -10.95 17.32
N LEU A 131 22.54 -11.41 16.82
CA LEU A 131 21.58 -10.59 16.11
C LEU A 131 20.93 -9.53 17.01
N SER A 132 20.53 -9.91 18.23
CA SER A 132 19.96 -8.95 19.20
C SER A 132 20.95 -7.84 19.53
N LYS A 133 22.24 -8.17 19.71
CA LYS A 133 23.31 -7.18 19.90
C LYS A 133 23.44 -6.27 18.68
N TYR A 134 23.54 -6.85 17.50
CA TYR A 134 23.63 -6.08 16.23
C TYR A 134 22.48 -5.08 16.06
N TYR A 135 21.22 -5.49 16.33
CA TYR A 135 20.08 -4.57 16.24
C TYR A 135 20.16 -3.42 17.25
N ASN A 136 20.69 -3.67 18.41
CA ASN A 136 20.90 -2.62 19.41
C ASN A 136 22.04 -1.66 19.00
N ASP A 137 23.14 -2.20 18.47
CA ASP A 137 24.28 -1.42 17.99
C ASP A 137 23.89 -0.49 16.83
N LEU A 138 22.96 -0.91 15.96
CA LEU A 138 22.42 -0.09 14.87
C LEU A 138 21.74 1.20 15.32
N LEU A 139 21.25 1.30 16.58
CA LEU A 139 20.68 2.53 17.12
C LEU A 139 21.68 3.68 17.20
N SER A 140 22.97 3.37 17.21
CA SER A 140 24.08 4.33 17.26
C SER A 140 24.68 4.60 15.88
N VAL A 141 24.25 3.91 14.85
CA VAL A 141 24.77 4.06 13.49
C VAL A 141 24.05 5.20 12.79
N PRO A 142 24.77 6.15 12.16
CA PRO A 142 24.15 7.20 11.35
C PRO A 142 23.34 6.63 10.17
N GLU A 143 22.19 7.22 9.88
CA GLU A 143 21.43 6.89 8.68
C GLU A 143 22.20 7.25 7.41
N VAL A 144 22.33 6.30 6.49
CA VAL A 144 22.91 6.56 5.17
C VAL A 144 21.96 7.44 4.37
N PRO A 145 22.40 8.61 3.90
CA PRO A 145 21.55 9.50 3.12
C PRO A 145 21.08 8.81 1.84
N ARG A 146 19.82 9.01 1.48
CA ARG A 146 19.35 8.61 0.14
C ARG A 146 20.04 9.47 -0.91
N ALA A 147 20.26 8.91 -2.10
CA ALA A 147 20.80 9.65 -3.23
C ALA A 147 20.09 11.01 -3.38
N ASN A 148 20.88 12.08 -3.51
CA ASN A 148 20.42 13.48 -3.65
C ASN A 148 19.71 14.08 -2.40
N ARG A 149 19.88 13.50 -1.21
CA ARG A 149 19.45 14.13 0.06
C ARG A 149 20.64 14.40 0.97
N LYS A 150 20.60 15.53 1.67
CA LYS A 150 21.58 15.84 2.71
C LYS A 150 21.45 14.84 3.86
N ALA A 151 22.57 14.51 4.50
CA ALA A 151 22.59 13.74 5.72
C ALA A 151 21.74 14.43 6.80
N THR A 152 20.87 13.68 7.45
CA THR A 152 20.00 14.24 8.52
C THR A 152 20.71 14.31 9.86
N GLY A 153 21.89 13.69 10.01
CA GLY A 153 22.60 13.53 11.28
C GLY A 153 21.89 12.59 12.27
N ARG A 154 20.79 11.98 11.89
CA ARG A 154 20.03 11.05 12.76
C ARG A 154 20.60 9.64 12.67
N CYS A 155 20.50 8.90 13.77
CA CYS A 155 20.82 7.47 13.79
C CYS A 155 19.66 6.63 13.25
N VAL A 156 19.94 5.37 12.91
CA VAL A 156 18.97 4.40 12.37
C VAL A 156 17.80 4.23 13.34
N GLN A 157 16.61 4.49 12.87
CA GLN A 157 15.40 4.44 13.69
C GLN A 157 14.92 3.01 13.92
N PRO A 158 14.27 2.70 15.08
CA PRO A 158 13.74 1.36 15.38
C PRO A 158 12.86 0.76 14.27
N ALA A 159 12.07 1.59 13.59
CA ALA A 159 11.25 1.16 12.47
C ALA A 159 12.07 0.69 11.25
N ASN A 160 13.25 1.27 11.02
CA ASN A 160 14.16 0.84 9.96
C ASN A 160 14.92 -0.43 10.38
N ILE A 161 15.29 -0.55 11.66
CA ILE A 161 15.89 -1.78 12.22
C ILE A 161 14.93 -2.96 12.06
N LYS A 162 13.62 -2.76 12.30
CA LYS A 162 12.61 -3.79 12.05
C LYS A 162 12.60 -4.24 10.59
N LYS A 163 12.71 -3.34 9.62
CA LYS A 163 12.80 -3.71 8.20
C LYS A 163 14.07 -4.49 7.86
N ILE A 164 15.21 -4.12 8.47
CA ILE A 164 16.48 -4.84 8.34
C ILE A 164 16.33 -6.25 8.91
N HIS A 165 15.75 -6.38 10.10
CA HIS A 165 15.43 -7.66 10.70
C HIS A 165 14.54 -8.53 9.80
N ASP A 166 13.48 -7.96 9.20
CA ASP A 166 12.58 -8.70 8.31
C ASP A 166 13.33 -9.25 7.07
N ILE A 167 14.34 -8.52 6.56
CA ILE A 167 15.21 -9.00 5.49
C ILE A 167 16.05 -10.18 5.96
N ILE A 168 16.74 -10.03 7.08
CA ILE A 168 17.61 -11.09 7.65
C ILE A 168 16.78 -12.33 7.99
N ARG A 169 15.63 -12.16 8.63
CA ARG A 169 14.71 -13.26 8.97
C ARG A 169 14.23 -14.00 7.72
N CYS A 170 13.87 -13.25 6.66
CA CYS A 170 13.45 -13.85 5.40
C CYS A 170 14.61 -14.60 4.74
N ALA A 171 15.80 -14.01 4.70
CA ALA A 171 17.01 -14.62 4.12
C ALA A 171 17.40 -15.91 4.87
N LEU A 172 17.45 -15.89 6.21
CA LEU A 172 17.78 -17.07 7.00
C LEU A 172 16.72 -18.17 6.90
N ASN A 173 15.42 -17.82 6.79
CA ASN A 173 14.39 -18.81 6.48
C ASN A 173 14.61 -19.46 5.12
N GLN A 174 15.09 -18.69 4.16
CA GLN A 174 15.39 -19.22 2.83
C GLN A 174 16.69 -20.05 2.83
N ALA A 175 17.69 -19.66 3.65
CA ALA A 175 18.90 -20.45 3.85
C ALA A 175 18.60 -21.83 4.43
N ILE A 176 17.66 -21.94 5.37
CA ILE A 176 17.18 -23.22 5.92
C ILE A 176 16.49 -24.02 4.80
N ARG A 177 15.60 -23.41 4.00
CA ARG A 177 14.88 -24.08 2.91
C ARG A 177 15.80 -24.55 1.78
N TRP A 178 16.90 -23.85 1.56
CA TRP A 178 17.92 -24.21 0.55
C TRP A 178 19.08 -25.02 1.15
N GLU A 179 18.94 -25.51 2.40
CA GLU A 179 19.87 -26.43 3.09
C GLU A 179 21.28 -25.87 3.36
N TYR A 180 21.48 -24.54 3.23
CA TYR A 180 22.70 -23.86 3.72
C TYR A 180 22.80 -23.88 5.25
N ILE A 181 21.68 -23.89 5.93
CA ILE A 181 21.53 -24.09 7.38
C ILE A 181 20.74 -25.38 7.59
N ASP A 182 21.14 -26.18 8.58
CA ASP A 182 20.44 -27.42 8.95
C ASP A 182 18.94 -27.17 9.13
N THR A 183 18.11 -27.96 8.45
CA THR A 183 16.64 -27.86 8.46
C THR A 183 16.02 -28.08 9.85
N ASN A 184 16.73 -28.77 10.75
CA ASN A 184 16.32 -28.95 12.14
C ASN A 184 16.60 -27.73 13.04
N LYS A 185 17.42 -26.77 12.57
CA LYS A 185 17.71 -25.55 13.31
C LYS A 185 16.60 -24.53 13.16
N ARG A 186 16.23 -23.89 14.26
CA ARG A 186 15.34 -22.72 14.21
C ARG A 186 16.07 -21.52 13.68
N ASN A 187 15.37 -20.68 12.90
CA ASN A 187 15.90 -19.42 12.46
C ASN A 187 16.27 -18.52 13.66
N PRO A 188 17.53 -18.15 13.85
CA PRO A 188 17.97 -17.36 15.01
C PRO A 188 17.36 -15.95 15.02
N ALA A 189 16.98 -15.41 13.88
CA ALA A 189 16.31 -14.11 13.80
C ALA A 189 14.88 -14.15 14.38
N SER A 190 14.21 -15.31 14.40
CA SER A 190 12.82 -15.40 14.87
C SER A 190 12.63 -15.05 16.35
N LEU A 191 13.68 -15.25 17.17
CA LEU A 191 13.66 -14.97 18.60
C LEU A 191 14.54 -13.78 18.99
N ALA A 192 15.14 -13.08 18.03
CA ALA A 192 16.01 -11.96 18.30
C ALA A 192 15.21 -10.76 18.87
N THR A 193 15.75 -10.15 19.91
CA THR A 193 15.15 -8.98 20.54
C THR A 193 15.35 -7.74 19.68
N LEU A 194 14.26 -7.02 19.41
CA LEU A 194 14.26 -5.79 18.61
C LEU A 194 14.06 -4.56 19.49
N PRO A 195 14.64 -3.40 19.14
CA PRO A 195 14.29 -2.14 19.74
C PRO A 195 12.79 -1.85 19.59
N LYS A 196 12.17 -1.32 20.66
CA LYS A 196 10.75 -0.98 20.66
C LYS A 196 10.46 0.12 19.64
N VAL A 197 9.56 -0.15 18.71
CA VAL A 197 9.08 0.87 17.76
C VAL A 197 7.99 1.69 18.44
N PRO A 198 8.18 3.00 18.66
CA PRO A 198 7.14 3.84 19.24
C PRO A 198 5.94 3.90 18.29
N LYS A 199 4.74 3.72 18.83
CA LYS A 199 3.49 3.96 18.09
C LYS A 199 3.32 5.46 17.92
N VAL A 200 3.50 5.96 16.71
CA VAL A 200 3.23 7.37 16.36
C VAL A 200 1.79 7.45 15.87
N ARG A 201 0.94 8.17 16.61
CA ARG A 201 -0.41 8.49 16.11
C ARG A 201 -0.28 9.41 14.89
N ARG A 202 -0.90 9.02 13.80
CA ARG A 202 -0.92 9.85 12.59
C ARG A 202 -1.98 10.93 12.78
N LYS A 203 -1.62 12.16 12.39
CA LYS A 203 -2.59 13.25 12.35
C LYS A 203 -3.51 13.06 11.15
N VAL A 204 -4.80 13.19 11.37
CA VAL A 204 -5.85 13.09 10.34
C VAL A 204 -6.77 14.29 10.51
N TRP A 205 -7.15 14.93 9.42
CA TRP A 205 -8.12 16.04 9.45
C TRP A 205 -9.51 15.58 9.86
N SER A 206 -10.31 16.54 10.35
CA SER A 206 -11.74 16.36 10.43
C SER A 206 -12.38 16.43 9.02
N VAL A 207 -13.59 15.90 8.88
CA VAL A 207 -14.37 16.04 7.62
C VAL A 207 -14.64 17.51 7.33
N GLN A 208 -14.84 18.34 8.37
CA GLN A 208 -15.05 19.77 8.22
C GLN A 208 -13.82 20.47 7.67
N THR A 209 -12.64 20.20 8.23
CA THR A 209 -11.35 20.71 7.71
C THR A 209 -11.12 20.30 6.24
N PHE A 210 -11.47 19.06 5.90
CA PHE A 210 -11.38 18.59 4.50
C PHE A 210 -12.30 19.39 3.56
N ARG A 211 -13.55 19.65 3.97
CA ARG A 211 -14.48 20.47 3.18
C ARG A 211 -14.00 21.89 2.94
N GLU A 212 -13.40 22.50 3.97
CA GLU A 212 -12.82 23.83 3.88
C GLU A 212 -11.60 23.84 2.96
N ALA A 213 -10.71 22.85 3.11
CA ALA A 213 -9.49 22.70 2.30
C ALA A 213 -9.81 22.48 0.81
N VAL A 214 -10.82 21.68 0.48
CA VAL A 214 -11.26 21.50 -0.92
C VAL A 214 -11.78 22.80 -1.52
N LYS A 215 -12.52 23.61 -0.74
CA LYS A 215 -13.01 24.90 -1.21
C LYS A 215 -11.89 25.94 -1.39
N ALA A 216 -10.85 25.85 -0.55
CA ALA A 216 -9.67 26.72 -0.63
C ALA A 216 -8.68 26.30 -1.72
N ALA A 217 -8.80 25.09 -2.27
CA ALA A 217 -7.91 24.60 -3.31
C ALA A 217 -8.24 25.26 -4.65
N GLU A 218 -7.51 26.32 -5.00
CA GLU A 218 -7.62 27.01 -6.30
C GLU A 218 -7.00 26.21 -7.47
N ASP A 219 -6.16 25.22 -7.16
CA ASP A 219 -5.49 24.33 -8.13
C ASP A 219 -6.40 23.16 -8.47
N ASP A 220 -6.98 23.14 -9.65
CA ASP A 220 -7.90 22.10 -10.12
C ASP A 220 -7.28 20.70 -10.06
N LEU A 221 -6.00 20.57 -10.42
CA LEU A 221 -5.28 19.31 -10.35
C LEU A 221 -5.24 18.78 -8.91
N LEU A 222 -4.91 19.65 -7.94
CA LEU A 222 -4.87 19.27 -6.53
C LEU A 222 -6.28 18.95 -6.02
N SER A 223 -7.28 19.78 -6.38
CA SER A 223 -8.68 19.59 -6.00
C SER A 223 -9.20 18.22 -6.45
N ILE A 224 -9.01 17.86 -7.72
CA ILE A 224 -9.38 16.54 -8.25
C ILE A 224 -8.63 15.41 -7.51
N CYS A 225 -7.33 15.56 -7.25
CA CYS A 225 -6.57 14.57 -6.47
C CYS A 225 -7.14 14.39 -5.06
N MET A 226 -7.54 15.48 -4.39
CA MET A 226 -8.14 15.43 -3.05
C MET A 226 -9.52 14.74 -3.09
N HIS A 227 -10.36 15.07 -4.08
CA HIS A 227 -11.66 14.41 -4.27
C HIS A 227 -11.51 12.90 -4.51
N LEU A 228 -10.59 12.45 -5.39
CA LEU A 228 -10.34 11.04 -5.65
C LEU A 228 -9.76 10.30 -4.42
N ALA A 229 -8.88 10.98 -3.66
CA ALA A 229 -8.34 10.40 -2.43
C ALA A 229 -9.41 10.19 -1.35
N PHE A 230 -10.38 11.11 -1.23
CA PHE A 230 -11.43 11.04 -0.24
C PHE A 230 -12.63 10.21 -0.71
N SER A 231 -13.21 10.49 -1.88
CA SER A 231 -14.42 9.80 -2.35
C SER A 231 -14.15 8.33 -2.73
N CYS A 232 -13.04 8.08 -3.44
CA CYS A 232 -12.67 6.76 -3.94
C CYS A 232 -11.63 6.03 -3.08
N SER A 233 -11.18 6.63 -2.00
CA SER A 233 -10.12 6.08 -1.12
C SER A 233 -8.86 5.66 -1.90
N MET A 234 -8.51 6.37 -2.99
CA MET A 234 -7.38 6.03 -3.85
C MET A 234 -6.04 6.36 -3.20
N ARG A 235 -5.03 5.54 -3.51
CA ARG A 235 -3.64 5.88 -3.21
C ARG A 235 -3.11 6.92 -4.20
N ILE A 236 -2.18 7.77 -3.76
CA ILE A 236 -1.62 8.83 -4.63
C ILE A 236 -1.04 8.28 -5.94
N GLY A 237 -0.41 7.09 -5.93
CA GLY A 237 0.09 6.44 -7.14
C GLY A 237 -1.02 5.94 -8.06
N GLU A 238 -2.16 5.50 -7.52
CA GLU A 238 -3.35 5.11 -8.26
C GLU A 238 -4.00 6.35 -8.91
N ILE A 239 -4.08 7.47 -8.17
CA ILE A 239 -4.61 8.75 -8.68
C ILE A 239 -3.77 9.27 -9.84
N THR A 240 -2.45 9.35 -9.65
CA THR A 240 -1.55 9.88 -10.70
C THR A 240 -1.35 8.91 -11.88
N GLY A 241 -1.70 7.62 -11.71
CA GLY A 241 -1.67 6.61 -12.76
C GLY A 241 -3.02 6.33 -13.42
N LEU A 242 -4.09 7.04 -13.03
CA LEU A 242 -5.41 6.88 -13.60
C LEU A 242 -5.44 7.38 -15.04
N THR A 243 -6.00 6.59 -15.95
CA THR A 243 -6.16 6.93 -17.36
C THR A 243 -7.65 7.14 -17.70
N TRP A 244 -7.95 7.97 -18.69
CA TRP A 244 -9.33 8.28 -19.08
C TRP A 244 -10.11 7.05 -19.59
N GLU A 245 -9.44 6.01 -20.05
CA GLU A 245 -10.07 4.74 -20.43
C GLU A 245 -10.67 3.99 -19.25
N ASP A 246 -10.17 4.25 -18.03
CA ASP A 246 -10.63 3.63 -16.78
C ASP A 246 -11.65 4.50 -16.02
N VAL A 247 -12.10 5.61 -16.60
CA VAL A 247 -13.06 6.55 -16.01
C VAL A 247 -14.35 6.56 -16.83
N ILE A 248 -15.43 6.04 -16.24
CA ILE A 248 -16.75 5.94 -16.86
C ILE A 248 -17.63 7.03 -16.28
N ILE A 249 -17.83 8.11 -17.03
CA ILE A 249 -18.54 9.35 -16.64
C ILE A 249 -19.36 9.93 -17.80
N ASP A 250 -19.93 9.08 -18.63
CA ASP A 250 -20.91 9.48 -19.63
C ASP A 250 -22.22 9.93 -18.96
N GLU A 251 -23.06 10.66 -19.71
CA GLU A 251 -24.31 11.21 -19.20
C GLU A 251 -25.25 10.15 -18.60
N GLU A 252 -25.32 8.97 -19.25
CA GLU A 252 -26.16 7.87 -18.79
C GLU A 252 -25.64 7.31 -17.46
N SER A 253 -24.33 7.09 -17.34
CA SER A 253 -23.71 6.56 -16.13
C SER A 253 -23.87 7.52 -14.94
N ILE A 254 -23.79 8.83 -15.17
CA ILE A 254 -24.03 9.86 -14.14
C ILE A 254 -25.49 9.89 -13.75
N ALA A 255 -26.40 9.89 -14.73
CA ALA A 255 -27.85 9.96 -14.48
C ALA A 255 -28.36 8.73 -13.70
N THR A 256 -27.79 7.55 -13.95
CA THR A 256 -28.16 6.28 -13.29
C THR A 256 -27.33 5.97 -12.04
N ASN A 257 -26.45 6.86 -11.56
CA ASN A 257 -25.52 6.66 -10.44
C ASN A 257 -24.55 5.48 -10.66
N ASN A 258 -24.21 5.17 -11.92
CA ASN A 258 -23.27 4.13 -12.31
C ASN A 258 -21.89 4.67 -12.71
N ALA A 259 -21.66 5.99 -12.58
CA ALA A 259 -20.36 6.59 -12.79
C ALA A 259 -19.30 5.94 -11.88
N LYS A 260 -18.14 5.58 -12.45
CA LYS A 260 -17.14 4.78 -11.73
C LYS A 260 -15.72 4.96 -12.26
N VAL A 261 -14.76 4.62 -11.43
CA VAL A 261 -13.34 4.47 -11.81
C VAL A 261 -12.91 3.02 -11.63
N ILE A 262 -12.09 2.53 -12.57
CA ILE A 262 -11.47 1.21 -12.52
C ILE A 262 -10.00 1.42 -12.12
N ILE A 263 -9.61 0.94 -10.96
CA ILE A 263 -8.27 1.09 -10.42
C ILE A 263 -7.49 -0.19 -10.74
N ASN A 264 -6.64 -0.14 -11.74
CA ASN A 264 -5.86 -1.27 -12.26
C ASN A 264 -4.40 -0.89 -12.58
N LYS A 265 -4.02 0.37 -12.34
CA LYS A 265 -2.70 0.93 -12.65
C LYS A 265 -2.22 1.84 -11.52
N GLU A 266 -0.91 2.01 -11.39
CA GLU A 266 -0.30 3.02 -10.54
C GLU A 266 0.92 3.66 -11.20
N LEU A 267 1.09 4.96 -11.03
CA LEU A 267 2.30 5.67 -11.43
C LEU A 267 3.34 5.60 -10.31
N SER A 268 4.54 5.18 -10.65
CA SER A 268 5.61 5.02 -9.66
C SER A 268 6.97 5.35 -10.24
N ARG A 269 7.86 5.89 -9.42
CA ARG A 269 9.26 6.08 -9.78
C ARG A 269 10.07 4.88 -9.31
N VAL A 270 10.75 4.20 -10.23
CA VAL A 270 11.52 2.98 -9.97
C VAL A 270 12.99 3.19 -10.31
N ASN A 271 13.87 2.48 -9.64
CA ASN A 271 15.30 2.45 -9.96
C ASN A 271 15.50 1.73 -11.30
N ALA A 272 16.29 2.31 -12.21
CA ALA A 272 16.50 1.79 -13.57
C ALA A 272 17.23 0.43 -13.56
N GLU A 273 18.22 0.25 -12.70
CA GLU A 273 18.93 -1.00 -12.54
C GLU A 273 18.02 -2.11 -12.00
N ALA A 274 17.21 -1.82 -10.96
CA ALA A 274 16.23 -2.76 -10.43
C ALA A 274 15.20 -3.14 -11.49
N MET A 275 14.76 -2.20 -12.30
CA MET A 275 13.84 -2.44 -13.41
C MET A 275 14.43 -3.41 -14.44
N GLN A 276 15.69 -3.21 -14.85
CA GLN A 276 16.39 -4.10 -15.78
C GLN A 276 16.60 -5.50 -15.19
N LYS A 277 17.09 -5.59 -13.94
CA LYS A 277 17.29 -6.89 -13.26
C LYS A 277 15.99 -7.69 -13.13
N LEU A 278 14.86 -7.03 -12.98
CA LEU A 278 13.53 -7.65 -12.89
C LEU A 278 12.85 -7.82 -14.27
N LYS A 279 13.58 -7.59 -15.37
CA LYS A 279 13.05 -7.72 -16.75
C LYS A 279 11.73 -6.96 -16.95
N GLU A 280 11.66 -5.73 -16.42
CA GLU A 280 10.49 -4.84 -16.53
C GLU A 280 9.18 -5.47 -16.01
N LYS A 281 9.27 -6.38 -15.06
CA LYS A 281 8.12 -7.06 -14.46
C LYS A 281 7.09 -6.03 -13.97
N ASP A 282 5.82 -6.27 -14.29
CA ASP A 282 4.66 -5.46 -13.90
C ASP A 282 4.63 -4.05 -14.52
N ILE A 283 5.52 -3.70 -15.46
CA ILE A 283 5.58 -2.39 -16.12
C ILE A 283 4.70 -2.40 -17.36
N ILE A 284 3.78 -1.42 -17.44
CA ILE A 284 2.89 -1.19 -18.57
C ILE A 284 3.53 -0.18 -19.55
N LYS A 285 4.08 0.92 -19.01
CA LYS A 285 4.68 1.99 -19.80
C LYS A 285 5.83 2.66 -19.05
N ILE A 286 6.91 2.97 -19.76
CA ILE A 286 8.03 3.76 -19.26
C ILE A 286 7.92 5.15 -19.89
N PHE A 287 7.93 6.19 -19.03
CA PHE A 287 7.87 7.57 -19.51
C PHE A 287 9.28 8.11 -19.82
N PRO A 288 9.42 8.96 -20.83
CA PRO A 288 10.68 9.60 -21.15
C PRO A 288 11.26 10.38 -19.97
N THR A 289 12.57 10.38 -19.83
CA THR A 289 13.26 11.19 -18.82
C THR A 289 13.68 12.53 -19.38
N GLN A 290 13.35 13.61 -18.70
CA GLN A 290 13.77 14.95 -19.07
C GLN A 290 15.24 15.23 -18.76
N LYS A 291 15.85 14.45 -17.85
CA LYS A 291 17.24 14.63 -17.42
C LYS A 291 18.09 13.45 -17.89
N PRO A 292 19.18 13.68 -18.65
CA PRO A 292 20.18 12.66 -18.90
C PRO A 292 20.78 12.19 -17.55
N HIS A 293 21.23 10.96 -17.48
CA HIS A 293 21.83 10.33 -16.29
C HIS A 293 20.91 10.11 -15.08
N CYS A 294 19.59 10.10 -15.29
CA CYS A 294 18.66 9.78 -14.20
C CYS A 294 18.73 8.27 -13.87
N THR A 295 19.07 7.95 -12.63
CA THR A 295 19.13 6.56 -12.13
C THR A 295 17.76 5.94 -11.90
N THR A 296 16.70 6.72 -12.07
CA THR A 296 15.31 6.28 -11.88
C THR A 296 14.48 6.55 -13.12
N ARG A 297 13.41 5.79 -13.30
CA ARG A 297 12.42 5.97 -14.37
C ARG A 297 11.03 6.14 -13.76
N LEU A 298 10.22 7.00 -14.38
CA LEU A 298 8.80 7.07 -14.07
C LEU A 298 8.08 6.04 -14.93
N VAL A 299 7.29 5.20 -14.29
CA VAL A 299 6.62 4.09 -14.97
C VAL A 299 5.16 3.99 -14.55
N LEU A 300 4.30 3.64 -15.50
CA LEU A 300 2.97 3.14 -15.25
C LEU A 300 3.08 1.63 -15.09
N LYS A 301 2.53 1.08 -14.02
CA LYS A 301 2.62 -0.35 -13.73
C LYS A 301 1.35 -0.88 -13.09
N THR A 302 1.20 -2.20 -13.09
CA THR A 302 0.12 -2.88 -12.37
C THR A 302 0.28 -2.70 -10.85
N PRO A 303 -0.82 -2.67 -10.08
CA PRO A 303 -0.77 -2.63 -8.63
C PRO A 303 -0.08 -3.86 -8.04
N LYS A 304 0.41 -3.71 -6.81
CA LYS A 304 1.22 -4.75 -6.14
C LYS A 304 0.43 -6.02 -5.79
N THR A 305 -0.88 -5.91 -5.57
CA THR A 305 -1.75 -7.02 -5.15
C THR A 305 -3.01 -7.06 -6.03
N GLU A 306 -3.55 -8.25 -6.26
CA GLU A 306 -4.81 -8.42 -7.01
C GLU A 306 -5.97 -7.67 -6.35
N THR A 307 -6.01 -7.63 -5.02
CA THR A 307 -7.02 -6.88 -4.26
C THR A 307 -6.96 -5.36 -4.46
N SER A 308 -5.87 -4.84 -5.01
CA SER A 308 -5.77 -3.44 -5.40
C SER A 308 -6.55 -3.13 -6.67
N ASN A 309 -6.77 -4.14 -7.54
CA ASN A 309 -7.62 -4.01 -8.71
C ASN A 309 -9.08 -3.98 -8.22
N ARG A 310 -9.73 -2.86 -8.44
CA ARG A 310 -11.10 -2.66 -7.96
C ARG A 310 -11.83 -1.61 -8.77
N THR A 311 -13.15 -1.70 -8.77
CA THR A 311 -14.04 -0.66 -9.27
C THR A 311 -14.60 0.13 -8.09
N VAL A 312 -14.57 1.45 -8.17
CA VAL A 312 -15.15 2.34 -7.17
C VAL A 312 -16.15 3.27 -7.85
N TRP A 313 -17.38 3.32 -7.32
CA TRP A 313 -18.40 4.21 -7.83
C TRP A 313 -18.14 5.65 -7.38
N LEU A 314 -18.41 6.59 -8.29
CA LEU A 314 -18.21 8.01 -8.07
C LEU A 314 -19.49 8.65 -7.53
N PRO A 315 -19.41 9.49 -6.50
CA PRO A 315 -20.49 10.44 -6.20
C PRO A 315 -20.74 11.31 -7.43
N LYS A 316 -22.02 11.62 -7.71
CA LYS A 316 -22.43 12.43 -8.87
C LYS A 316 -21.63 13.73 -9.01
N THR A 317 -21.45 14.47 -7.92
CA THR A 317 -20.65 15.71 -7.90
C THR A 317 -19.21 15.48 -8.37
N VAL A 318 -18.57 14.37 -7.96
CA VAL A 318 -17.17 14.07 -8.35
C VAL A 318 -17.11 13.66 -9.83
N ALA A 319 -18.12 12.93 -10.32
CA ALA A 319 -18.23 12.60 -11.74
C ALA A 319 -18.38 13.87 -12.61
N GLU A 320 -19.24 14.79 -12.20
CA GLU A 320 -19.44 16.08 -12.88
C GLU A 320 -18.17 16.95 -12.89
N LEU A 321 -17.41 16.99 -11.78
CA LEU A 321 -16.12 17.65 -11.71
C LEU A 321 -15.11 17.01 -12.67
N LEU A 322 -15.08 15.69 -12.78
CA LEU A 322 -14.21 15.00 -13.73
C LEU A 322 -14.61 15.26 -15.19
N VAL A 323 -15.90 15.41 -15.51
CA VAL A 323 -16.37 15.79 -16.85
C VAL A 323 -15.83 17.17 -17.22
N GLN A 324 -15.97 18.15 -16.30
CA GLN A 324 -15.44 19.50 -16.55
C GLN A 324 -13.91 19.46 -16.71
N TYR A 325 -13.20 18.82 -15.80
CA TYR A 325 -11.75 18.69 -15.85
C TYR A 325 -11.26 18.03 -17.15
N LYS A 326 -12.00 17.05 -17.69
CA LYS A 326 -11.72 16.43 -18.99
C LYS A 326 -11.85 17.40 -20.15
N LYS A 327 -12.87 18.28 -20.11
CA LYS A 327 -13.07 19.32 -21.14
C LYS A 327 -11.94 20.31 -21.12
N ASP A 328 -11.57 20.83 -19.94
CA ASP A 328 -10.50 21.80 -19.78
C ASP A 328 -9.14 21.22 -20.25
N GLN A 329 -8.88 19.94 -19.93
CA GLN A 329 -7.69 19.25 -20.42
C GLN A 329 -7.70 19.05 -21.94
N GLN A 330 -8.87 18.80 -22.54
CA GLN A 330 -9.01 18.65 -23.99
C GLN A 330 -8.80 19.98 -24.71
N GLU A 331 -9.35 21.08 -24.19
CA GLU A 331 -9.12 22.43 -24.73
C GLU A 331 -7.63 22.81 -24.69
N LEU A 332 -6.95 22.51 -23.57
CA LEU A 332 -5.51 22.73 -23.43
C LEU A 332 -4.70 21.88 -24.41
N LYS A 333 -5.09 20.64 -24.64
CA LYS A 333 -4.47 19.73 -25.61
C LYS A 333 -4.64 20.27 -27.05
N GLU A 334 -5.81 20.77 -27.40
CA GLU A 334 -6.08 21.37 -28.72
C GLU A 334 -5.27 22.65 -28.91
N PHE A 335 -5.18 23.50 -27.87
CA PHE A 335 -4.39 24.73 -27.91
C PHE A 335 -2.89 24.47 -28.10
N LEU A 336 -2.32 23.48 -27.41
CA LEU A 336 -0.89 23.16 -27.47
C LEU A 336 -0.52 22.29 -28.68
N GLY A 337 -1.48 21.56 -29.25
CA GLY A 337 -1.26 20.71 -30.42
C GLY A 337 -0.12 19.72 -30.22
N SER A 338 0.89 19.75 -31.07
CA SER A 338 2.05 18.84 -31.02
C SER A 338 2.97 19.03 -29.81
N ALA A 339 2.84 20.12 -29.06
CA ALA A 339 3.59 20.36 -27.84
C ALA A 339 2.99 19.62 -26.63
N TYR A 340 1.77 19.10 -26.76
CA TYR A 340 1.12 18.31 -25.72
C TYR A 340 1.51 16.83 -25.83
N ASN A 341 2.04 16.25 -24.76
CA ASN A 341 2.37 14.82 -24.66
C ASN A 341 1.17 14.03 -24.20
N ASP A 342 0.39 13.48 -25.11
CA ASP A 342 -0.80 12.71 -24.74
C ASP A 342 -0.47 11.29 -24.29
N TYR A 343 -0.58 11.07 -23.00
CA TYR A 343 -0.46 9.75 -22.37
C TYR A 343 -1.79 9.20 -21.86
N ASN A 344 -2.90 9.84 -22.20
CA ASN A 344 -4.25 9.49 -21.74
C ASN A 344 -4.42 9.51 -20.22
N LEU A 345 -3.56 10.24 -19.50
CA LEU A 345 -3.62 10.36 -18.04
C LEU A 345 -4.69 11.38 -17.62
N VAL A 346 -5.47 11.03 -16.59
CA VAL A 346 -6.41 11.97 -15.96
C VAL A 346 -5.62 13.09 -15.27
N ILE A 347 -4.60 12.74 -14.49
CA ILE A 347 -3.77 13.71 -13.78
C ILE A 347 -2.48 13.90 -14.59
N ALA A 348 -2.42 14.98 -15.35
CA ALA A 348 -1.29 15.37 -16.17
C ALA A 348 -0.88 16.82 -15.89
N LEU A 349 0.37 17.15 -16.19
CA LEU A 349 0.84 18.54 -16.24
C LEU A 349 0.24 19.24 -17.46
N ASP A 350 0.31 20.57 -17.51
CA ASP A 350 -0.24 21.37 -18.61
C ASP A 350 0.28 20.95 -19.99
N ASN A 351 1.49 20.42 -20.08
CA ASN A 351 2.07 19.86 -21.30
C ASN A 351 1.79 18.36 -21.51
N GLY A 352 0.87 17.76 -20.75
CA GLY A 352 0.48 16.37 -20.85
C GLY A 352 1.44 15.37 -20.19
N ASN A 353 2.56 15.83 -19.66
CA ASN A 353 3.49 14.94 -18.95
C ASN A 353 2.90 14.41 -17.63
N PRO A 354 3.30 13.19 -17.21
CA PRO A 354 2.77 12.59 -15.98
C PRO A 354 3.15 13.40 -14.73
N VAL A 355 2.20 13.51 -13.82
CA VAL A 355 2.37 14.17 -12.52
C VAL A 355 2.95 13.19 -11.51
N GLU A 356 4.17 13.46 -11.05
CA GLU A 356 4.75 12.64 -9.98
C GLU A 356 4.02 12.88 -8.65
N SER A 357 3.88 11.82 -7.86
CA SER A 357 3.29 11.88 -6.52
C SER A 357 3.94 12.94 -5.60
N ARG A 358 5.17 13.35 -5.89
CA ARG A 358 5.85 14.42 -5.16
C ARG A 358 5.19 15.78 -5.43
N ILE A 359 4.86 16.07 -6.69
CA ILE A 359 4.23 17.34 -7.09
C ILE A 359 2.90 17.52 -6.34
N VAL A 360 2.07 16.48 -6.31
CA VAL A 360 0.79 16.52 -5.56
C VAL A 360 1.02 16.76 -4.07
N ARG A 361 2.03 16.10 -3.48
CA ARG A 361 2.34 16.31 -2.06
C ARG A 361 2.87 17.70 -1.76
N ASP A 362 3.74 18.23 -2.61
CA ASP A 362 4.31 19.56 -2.43
C ASP A 362 3.20 20.63 -2.56
N ARG A 363 2.27 20.49 -3.54
CA ARG A 363 1.09 21.37 -3.69
C ARG A 363 0.14 21.25 -2.50
N PHE A 364 -0.12 20.03 -2.01
CA PHE A 364 -0.97 19.80 -0.84
C PHE A 364 -0.38 20.40 0.44
N GLN A 365 0.94 20.29 0.64
CA GLN A 365 1.62 20.91 1.75
C GLN A 365 1.53 22.44 1.66
N LYS A 366 1.70 23.01 0.47
CA LYS A 366 1.55 24.44 0.23
C LYS A 366 0.14 24.92 0.58
N LEU A 367 -0.91 24.18 0.16
CA LEU A 367 -2.29 24.48 0.55
C LEU A 367 -2.47 24.52 2.08
N CYS A 368 -1.87 23.55 2.80
CA CYS A 368 -1.92 23.54 4.26
C CYS A 368 -1.25 24.80 4.87
N GLU A 369 -0.07 25.16 4.37
CA GLU A 369 0.72 26.30 4.87
C GLU A 369 0.04 27.64 4.58
N GLU A 370 -0.55 27.81 3.39
CA GLU A 370 -1.22 29.06 2.98
C GLU A 370 -2.56 29.33 3.70
N ASN A 371 -3.20 28.27 4.22
CA ASN A 371 -4.51 28.38 4.89
C ASN A 371 -4.46 28.02 6.38
N ASP A 372 -3.28 27.96 6.98
CA ASP A 372 -3.07 27.62 8.40
C ASP A 372 -3.71 26.27 8.83
N TYR A 373 -3.85 25.32 7.89
CA TYR A 373 -4.32 23.99 8.23
C TYR A 373 -3.23 23.15 8.89
N GLU A 374 -3.64 22.27 9.80
CA GLU A 374 -2.70 21.29 10.35
C GLU A 374 -2.04 20.50 9.24
N ILE A 375 -0.68 20.47 9.23
CA ILE A 375 0.09 19.76 8.22
C ILE A 375 -0.06 18.26 8.41
N VAL A 376 -0.72 17.61 7.47
CA VAL A 376 -0.90 16.17 7.40
C VAL A 376 -0.32 15.62 6.09
N VAL A 377 -0.02 14.33 6.05
CA VAL A 377 0.43 13.71 4.79
C VAL A 377 -0.77 13.48 3.86
N PHE A 378 -0.61 13.65 2.54
CA PHE A 378 -1.69 13.45 1.57
C PHE A 378 -2.41 12.09 1.74
N HIS A 379 -1.69 11.04 2.12
CA HIS A 379 -2.27 9.71 2.37
C HIS A 379 -3.28 9.69 3.54
N SER A 380 -3.23 10.68 4.44
CA SER A 380 -4.20 10.79 5.54
C SER A 380 -5.63 11.07 5.04
N LEU A 381 -5.79 11.64 3.83
CA LEU A 381 -7.11 11.82 3.19
C LEU A 381 -7.79 10.47 2.92
N ARG A 382 -7.01 9.45 2.54
CA ARG A 382 -7.53 8.09 2.41
C ARG A 382 -7.88 7.47 3.78
N HIS A 383 -7.12 7.77 4.84
CA HIS A 383 -7.50 7.35 6.19
C HIS A 383 -8.79 8.03 6.64
N LEU A 384 -8.92 9.34 6.40
CA LEU A 384 -10.16 10.08 6.65
C LEU A 384 -11.34 9.47 5.88
N SER A 385 -11.17 9.15 4.59
CA SER A 385 -12.16 8.46 3.76
C SER A 385 -12.61 7.14 4.38
N THR A 386 -11.65 6.30 4.78
CA THR A 386 -11.92 4.98 5.37
C THR A 386 -12.77 5.11 6.65
N GLY A 387 -12.36 6.00 7.56
CA GLY A 387 -13.11 6.25 8.79
C GLY A 387 -14.50 6.84 8.55
N TYR A 388 -14.61 7.77 7.60
CA TYR A 388 -15.89 8.37 7.24
C TYR A 388 -16.86 7.35 6.62
N LYS A 389 -16.37 6.49 5.71
CA LYS A 389 -17.17 5.41 5.09
C LYS A 389 -17.62 4.39 6.14
N LEU A 390 -16.75 3.99 7.08
CA LEU A 390 -17.15 3.10 8.18
C LEU A 390 -18.26 3.72 9.04
N LYS A 391 -18.18 5.01 9.33
CA LYS A 391 -19.24 5.72 10.06
C LYS A 391 -20.55 5.74 9.27
N MET A 392 -20.50 6.02 7.97
CA MET A 392 -21.69 6.04 7.09
C MET A 392 -22.36 4.66 6.95
N THR A 393 -21.57 3.59 6.94
CA THR A 393 -22.06 2.21 6.77
C THR A 393 -22.34 1.50 8.10
N ASN A 394 -22.37 2.24 9.23
CA ASN A 394 -22.55 1.68 10.57
C ASN A 394 -21.57 0.54 10.89
N GLY A 395 -20.31 0.65 10.43
CA GLY A 395 -19.27 -0.32 10.72
C GLY A 395 -19.19 -1.50 9.74
N ASP A 396 -19.79 -1.43 8.56
CA ASP A 396 -19.61 -2.49 7.53
C ASP A 396 -18.19 -2.47 6.97
N VAL A 397 -17.30 -3.18 7.66
CA VAL A 397 -15.88 -3.33 7.30
C VAL A 397 -15.72 -3.96 5.93
N LYS A 398 -16.61 -4.88 5.54
CA LYS A 398 -16.49 -5.63 4.28
C LYS A 398 -16.72 -4.74 3.05
N SER A 399 -17.77 -3.92 3.09
CA SER A 399 -18.04 -2.94 2.05
C SER A 399 -16.91 -1.92 1.92
N VAL A 400 -16.46 -1.36 3.05
CA VAL A 400 -15.36 -0.37 3.06
C VAL A 400 -14.03 -0.99 2.61
N GLN A 401 -13.77 -2.27 2.91
CA GLN A 401 -12.61 -3.01 2.41
C GLN A 401 -12.62 -3.11 0.89
N GLY A 402 -13.78 -3.37 0.29
CA GLY A 402 -13.97 -3.40 -1.16
C GLY A 402 -13.58 -2.07 -1.82
N ASP A 403 -14.10 -0.95 -1.31
CA ASP A 403 -13.80 0.39 -1.81
C ASP A 403 -12.34 0.79 -1.65
N THR A 404 -11.75 0.46 -0.52
CA THR A 404 -10.38 0.85 -0.21
C THR A 404 -9.33 -0.07 -0.83
N GLY A 405 -9.68 -1.32 -1.18
CA GLY A 405 -8.71 -2.31 -1.66
C GLY A 405 -7.65 -2.65 -0.62
N HIS A 406 -8.02 -2.75 0.66
CA HIS A 406 -7.15 -3.28 1.70
C HIS A 406 -7.18 -4.80 1.67
N ALA A 407 -6.00 -5.44 1.69
CA ALA A 407 -5.90 -6.90 1.65
C ALA A 407 -6.46 -7.55 2.93
N GLU A 408 -6.30 -6.86 4.07
CA GLU A 408 -6.72 -7.34 5.38
C GLU A 408 -7.74 -6.39 6.02
N ALA A 409 -8.79 -6.93 6.62
CA ALA A 409 -9.83 -6.18 7.31
C ALA A 409 -9.26 -5.40 8.52
N GLU A 410 -8.24 -5.95 9.17
CA GLU A 410 -7.53 -5.31 10.28
C GLU A 410 -6.98 -3.92 9.91
N MET A 411 -6.51 -3.74 8.66
CA MET A 411 -6.06 -2.44 8.18
C MET A 411 -7.18 -1.39 8.11
N VAL A 412 -8.43 -1.81 7.93
CA VAL A 412 -9.61 -0.93 7.94
C VAL A 412 -10.01 -0.60 9.38
N THR A 413 -9.99 -1.59 10.27
CA THR A 413 -10.36 -1.43 11.68
C THR A 413 -9.32 -0.66 12.48
N ASP A 414 -8.03 -0.79 12.16
CA ASP A 414 -6.97 0.01 12.78
C ASP A 414 -7.15 1.52 12.54
N VAL A 415 -7.59 1.89 11.34
CA VAL A 415 -7.92 3.30 11.02
C VAL A 415 -9.13 3.77 11.83
N TYR A 416 -10.13 2.91 12.03
CA TYR A 416 -11.33 3.23 12.79
C TYR A 416 -11.06 3.39 14.30
N SER A 417 -10.10 2.65 14.85
CA SER A 417 -9.76 2.73 16.27
C SER A 417 -9.24 4.10 16.73
N GLU A 418 -8.81 4.95 15.78
CA GLU A 418 -8.34 6.32 16.06
C GLU A 418 -9.47 7.37 16.15
N ILE A 419 -10.68 7.05 15.69
CA ILE A 419 -11.83 8.00 15.60
C ILE A 419 -12.78 7.89 16.80
N ILE A 420 -12.51 7.02 17.74
CA ILE A 420 -13.48 6.38 18.67
C ILE A 420 -14.01 7.26 19.80
N ASP A 421 -13.45 8.40 20.18
CA ASP A 421 -13.91 9.09 21.38
C ASP A 421 -15.32 9.72 21.22
N GLU A 422 -15.66 10.23 20.05
CA GLU A 422 -17.04 10.74 19.77
C GLU A 422 -18.05 9.58 19.66
N ASP A 423 -17.66 8.50 18.96
CA ASP A 423 -18.54 7.33 18.80
C ASP A 423 -18.74 6.59 20.13
N ARG A 424 -17.75 6.57 21.03
CA ARG A 424 -17.89 6.01 22.39
C ARG A 424 -18.87 6.82 23.23
N ARG A 425 -18.88 8.15 23.13
CA ARG A 425 -19.88 9.00 23.76
C ARG A 425 -21.28 8.74 23.19
N PHE A 426 -21.39 8.63 21.87
CA PHE A 426 -22.64 8.31 21.20
C PHE A 426 -23.16 6.92 21.61
N ASN A 427 -22.31 5.91 21.70
CA ASN A 427 -22.68 4.58 22.18
C ASN A 427 -23.17 4.61 23.62
N ALA A 428 -22.55 5.40 24.48
CA ALA A 428 -23.03 5.58 25.86
C ALA A 428 -24.43 6.24 25.90
N GLN A 429 -24.64 7.27 25.10
CA GLN A 429 -25.95 7.93 24.99
C GLN A 429 -27.01 7.00 24.38
N LYS A 430 -26.65 6.19 23.41
CA LYS A 430 -27.55 5.22 22.80
C LYS A 430 -27.92 4.11 23.79
N MET A 431 -26.95 3.65 24.57
CA MET A 431 -27.18 2.66 25.64
C MET A 431 -28.09 3.22 26.73
N ASP A 432 -27.91 4.50 27.10
CA ASP A 432 -28.78 5.18 28.03
C ASP A 432 -30.23 5.26 27.50
N LYS A 433 -30.40 5.65 26.23
CA LYS A 433 -31.69 5.78 25.59
C LYS A 433 -32.38 4.44 25.28
N GLU A 434 -31.69 3.42 24.85
CA GLU A 434 -32.30 2.16 24.41
C GLU A 434 -32.45 1.14 25.55
N PHE A 435 -31.56 1.15 26.54
CA PHE A 435 -31.59 0.18 27.64
C PHE A 435 -32.12 0.79 28.94
N TYR A 436 -31.54 1.91 29.38
CA TYR A 436 -31.90 2.47 30.70
C TYR A 436 -33.24 3.21 30.69
N SER A 437 -33.71 3.77 29.57
CA SER A 437 -35.06 4.34 29.50
C SER A 437 -36.13 3.27 29.66
N THR A 438 -35.95 2.08 29.07
CA THR A 438 -36.90 0.97 29.22
C THR A 438 -36.90 0.37 30.62
N LEU A 439 -35.81 0.45 31.37
CA LEU A 439 -35.78 0.06 32.78
C LEU A 439 -36.55 1.05 33.68
N ASN A 440 -36.49 2.34 33.36
CA ASN A 440 -37.26 3.36 34.08
C ASN A 440 -38.76 3.23 33.81
N ASP A 441 -39.19 2.88 32.60
CA ASP A 441 -40.60 2.60 32.27
C ASP A 441 -41.12 1.35 33.00
N VAL A 442 -40.29 0.34 33.24
CA VAL A 442 -40.64 -0.87 34.03
C VAL A 442 -40.73 -0.55 35.51
N THR A 443 -39.88 0.34 36.03
CA THR A 443 -39.95 0.78 37.46
C THR A 443 -41.10 1.74 37.71
N ASP A 444 -41.56 2.56 36.78
CA ASP A 444 -42.76 3.39 36.90
C ASP A 444 -44.03 2.55 36.79
N ASN A 445 -44.11 1.53 35.97
CA ASN A 445 -45.22 0.59 35.90
C ASN A 445 -45.32 -0.30 37.16
N GLN A 446 -44.23 -0.58 37.85
CA GLN A 446 -44.26 -1.28 39.14
C GLN A 446 -44.64 -0.37 40.33
N LYS A 447 -44.56 0.97 40.18
CA LYS A 447 -45.05 1.93 41.19
C LYS A 447 -46.55 2.22 41.09
N GLN A 448 -47.24 1.76 40.07
CA GLN A 448 -48.68 1.96 39.91
C GLN A 448 -49.53 0.84 40.50
N ASP A 449 -48.93 -0.26 40.98
CA ASP A 449 -49.69 -1.29 41.69
C ASP A 449 -49.42 -1.19 43.22
N THR A 450 -49.57 0.00 43.78
CA THR A 450 -49.71 0.20 45.21
C THR A 450 -51.15 -0.10 45.57
N GLY A 451 -51.61 -1.26 45.85
CA GLY A 451 -52.97 -1.65 46.22
C GLY A 451 -53.78 -0.65 47.10
N LEU A 452 -53.63 0.62 46.86
CA LEU A 452 -54.31 1.75 47.44
C LEU A 452 -55.61 1.95 46.71
N THR A 453 -56.71 1.92 47.45
CA THR A 453 -58.06 2.23 46.96
C THR A 453 -58.14 3.71 46.59
N ASP A 454 -59.15 4.09 45.80
CA ASP A 454 -59.44 5.51 45.49
C ASP A 454 -59.63 6.35 46.79
N SER A 455 -60.10 5.75 47.86
CA SER A 455 -60.18 6.35 49.18
C SER A 455 -58.85 6.63 49.82
N ASP A 456 -57.87 5.74 49.61
CA ASP A 456 -56.49 5.91 50.12
C ASP A 456 -55.73 6.99 49.37
N MET A 457 -55.99 7.12 48.06
CA MET A 457 -55.42 8.20 47.21
C MET A 457 -56.00 9.57 47.63
N ALA A 458 -57.32 9.67 47.91
CA ALA A 458 -57.93 10.90 48.39
C ALA A 458 -57.40 11.31 49.79
N LEU A 459 -57.09 10.31 50.65
CA LEU A 459 -56.52 10.54 51.98
C LEU A 459 -55.05 11.04 51.87
N LEU A 460 -54.31 10.52 50.94
CA LEU A 460 -52.90 10.94 50.63
C LEU A 460 -52.85 12.38 50.06
N GLU A 461 -53.76 12.76 49.19
CA GLU A 461 -53.92 14.15 48.72
C GLU A 461 -54.30 15.09 49.84
N LEU A 462 -55.21 14.70 50.71
CA LEU A 462 -55.58 15.47 51.85
C LEU A 462 -54.43 15.66 52.85
N LEU A 463 -53.67 14.64 53.11
CA LEU A 463 -52.49 14.73 53.94
C LEU A 463 -51.40 15.60 53.30
N LYS A 464 -51.26 15.61 51.97
CA LYS A 464 -50.34 16.51 51.25
C LYS A 464 -50.71 17.98 51.37
N SER A 465 -51.97 18.29 51.42
CA SER A 465 -52.48 19.65 51.51
C SER A 465 -52.43 20.27 52.92
N LEU A 466 -52.17 19.50 53.98
CA LEU A 466 -52.04 19.97 55.35
C LEU A 466 -50.79 20.80 55.60
N SER A 467 -50.82 21.81 56.42
CA SER A 467 -49.66 22.59 56.83
C SER A 467 -48.66 21.72 57.62
N PRO A 468 -47.35 22.09 57.63
CA PRO A 468 -46.32 21.35 58.35
C PRO A 468 -46.69 21.16 59.84
N GLU A 469 -47.29 22.14 60.46
CA GLU A 469 -47.70 22.13 61.85
C GLU A 469 -48.82 21.12 62.10
N MET A 470 -49.79 21.02 61.23
CA MET A 470 -50.90 20.07 61.28
C MET A 470 -50.41 18.63 61.04
N LYS A 471 -49.47 18.45 60.17
CA LYS A 471 -48.80 17.12 59.92
C LYS A 471 -48.08 16.62 61.16
N GLU A 472 -47.40 17.50 61.89
CA GLU A 472 -46.73 17.19 63.16
C GLU A 472 -47.69 16.89 64.30
N GLN A 473 -48.84 17.57 64.39
CA GLN A 473 -49.89 17.23 65.37
C GLN A 473 -50.52 15.86 65.11
N LEU A 474 -50.81 15.51 63.86
CA LEU A 474 -51.32 14.20 63.46
C LEU A 474 -50.35 13.07 63.76
N LEU A 475 -49.04 13.26 63.49
CA LEU A 475 -48.01 12.28 63.83
C LEU A 475 -47.85 12.06 65.35
N LYS A 476 -48.11 13.08 66.18
CA LYS A 476 -48.09 12.96 67.63
C LYS A 476 -49.31 12.21 68.18
N GLN A 477 -50.46 12.21 67.48
CA GLN A 477 -51.66 11.52 67.88
C GLN A 477 -51.81 10.10 67.39
N THR A 478 -51.13 9.73 66.32
CA THR A 478 -51.05 8.33 65.82
C THR A 478 -49.89 7.59 66.49
N LYS A 479 -50.22 6.64 67.41
CA LYS A 479 -49.24 5.71 67.89
C LYS A 479 -48.80 4.78 66.71
N VAL A 480 -47.67 5.05 66.10
CA VAL A 480 -47.08 4.17 65.06
C VAL A 480 -46.48 2.98 65.79
N TYR A 481 -47.03 1.79 65.64
CA TYR A 481 -46.41 0.55 66.00
C TYR A 481 -45.32 0.28 64.97
N PRO A 482 -44.11 -0.02 65.41
CA PRO A 482 -43.05 -0.35 64.46
C PRO A 482 -43.37 -1.73 63.80
N LEU A 483 -43.51 -1.74 62.47
CA LEU A 483 -43.55 -2.96 61.69
C LEU A 483 -42.20 -3.67 61.86
N SER A 484 -42.24 -4.83 62.54
CA SER A 484 -41.11 -5.71 62.65
C SER A 484 -40.65 -6.14 61.25
N ARG A 485 -39.38 -5.94 60.96
CA ARG A 485 -38.66 -6.58 59.83
C ARG A 485 -38.73 -8.09 60.01
N THR A 486 -39.37 -8.80 59.14
CA THR A 486 -39.15 -10.20 58.88
C THR A 486 -38.80 -10.42 57.42
N LEU A 487 -37.54 -10.74 57.22
CA LEU A 487 -36.83 -11.49 56.13
C LEU A 487 -37.04 -11.01 54.69
#